data_7678b0070f23e8cea8463642396fa078
#
_entry.id   7678b0070f23e8cea8463642396fa078
#
_cell.length_a   1.000
_cell.length_b   1.000
_cell.length_c   1.000
_cell.angle_alpha   90.00
_cell.angle_beta   90.00
_cell.angle_gamma   90.00
#
_symmetry.space_group_name_H-M   'P 1'
#
loop_
_entity.id
_entity.type
_entity.pdbx_description
1 polymer ?
#
loop_
_entity_poly.entity_id
_entity_poly.type
_entity_poly.pdbx_seq_one_letter_code
_entity_poly.pdbx_strand_id
1 'polypeptide(L)'
;MDNLLDLTSRVEATHFWFRGFRRFVAPALAEVTGSRRDLHLLDCGCGTGHNLATLLRPYGRAFGFDVTPGGLLRARAAGLPVARANMSAIPFQSSRFDVVTSFDVMQYVEDDYAAMKEIARVLKPGGGLVVTAASLNVLRGGHAGTWPEVRRYTAGRMRSIVEGAGMTVQRLTYLFATLFPAMLAVRALNRATPPSDWEMRVPAAPINAALTWVLSVESAISRRIPMPAGSSVLVVARKI
;
A
#
# COMPACT_ATOMS: atom_id res chain seq x y z
N MET A 1 -5.71 -6.79 15.03
CA MET A 1 -4.98 -5.83 14.19
C MET A 1 -3.87 -5.11 14.95
N ASP A 2 -4.10 -4.62 16.17
CA ASP A 2 -3.08 -3.93 16.96
C ASP A 2 -1.81 -4.76 17.12
N ASN A 3 -1.91 -6.09 17.34
CA ASN A 3 -0.75 -6.97 17.43
C ASN A 3 0.06 -7.04 16.11
N LEU A 4 -0.61 -7.07 14.95
CA LEU A 4 0.07 -7.06 13.65
C LEU A 4 0.78 -5.72 13.40
N LEU A 5 0.13 -4.60 13.71
CA LEU A 5 0.74 -3.27 13.59
C LEU A 5 1.90 -3.08 14.58
N ASP A 6 1.83 -3.71 15.75
CA ASP A 6 2.93 -3.72 16.72
C ASP A 6 4.15 -4.45 16.16
N LEU A 7 3.96 -5.65 15.61
CA LEU A 7 5.02 -6.41 14.95
C LEU A 7 5.58 -5.64 13.73
N THR A 8 4.70 -5.10 12.90
CA THR A 8 5.09 -4.30 11.72
C THR A 8 5.98 -3.12 12.13
N SER A 9 5.57 -2.34 13.14
CA SER A 9 6.31 -1.15 13.58
C SER A 9 7.76 -1.43 14.01
N ARG A 10 8.04 -2.65 14.49
CA ARG A 10 9.39 -3.05 14.91
C ARG A 10 10.32 -3.35 13.74
N VAL A 11 9.76 -3.72 12.58
CA VAL A 11 10.54 -4.23 11.45
C VAL A 11 10.40 -3.39 10.18
N GLU A 12 9.39 -2.52 10.08
CA GLU A 12 9.06 -1.77 8.85
C GLU A 12 10.20 -0.88 8.35
N ALA A 13 11.11 -0.44 9.24
CA ALA A 13 12.28 0.34 8.84
C ALA A 13 13.40 -0.52 8.23
N THR A 14 13.53 -1.78 8.65
CA THR A 14 14.71 -2.60 8.40
C THR A 14 14.46 -3.81 7.50
N HIS A 15 13.28 -4.42 7.56
CA HIS A 15 12.95 -5.63 6.82
C HIS A 15 12.92 -5.38 5.30
N PHE A 16 13.52 -6.29 4.51
CA PHE A 16 13.63 -6.19 3.04
C PHE A 16 12.28 -5.95 2.36
N TRP A 17 11.21 -6.56 2.87
CA TRP A 17 9.87 -6.43 2.31
C TRP A 17 9.38 -4.97 2.30
N PHE A 18 9.41 -4.32 3.46
CA PHE A 18 8.98 -2.92 3.60
C PHE A 18 9.94 -1.94 2.92
N ARG A 19 11.24 -2.24 2.95
CA ARG A 19 12.25 -1.47 2.20
C ARG A 19 12.02 -1.59 0.70
N GLY A 20 11.78 -2.81 0.20
CA GLY A 20 11.44 -3.10 -1.18
C GLY A 20 10.14 -2.42 -1.58
N PHE A 21 9.09 -2.55 -0.77
CA PHE A 21 7.81 -1.86 -0.97
C PHE A 21 8.02 -0.36 -1.23
N ARG A 22 8.77 0.33 -0.39
CA ARG A 22 9.08 1.75 -0.57
C ARG A 22 9.84 2.06 -1.86
N ARG A 23 10.68 1.13 -2.36
CA ARG A 23 11.34 1.27 -3.66
C ARG A 23 10.35 1.28 -4.83
N PHE A 24 9.24 0.57 -4.72
CA PHE A 24 8.19 0.58 -5.74
C PHE A 24 7.30 1.81 -5.65
N VAL A 25 6.88 2.20 -4.46
CA VAL A 25 5.90 3.29 -4.31
C VAL A 25 6.50 4.68 -4.36
N ALA A 26 7.77 4.88 -3.98
CA ALA A 26 8.40 6.20 -4.06
C ALA A 26 8.49 6.75 -5.49
N PRO A 27 8.88 5.97 -6.52
CA PRO A 27 8.79 6.42 -7.92
C PRO A 27 7.35 6.70 -8.37
N ALA A 28 6.38 5.89 -7.91
CA ALA A 28 4.97 6.10 -8.23
C ALA A 28 4.44 7.43 -7.66
N LEU A 29 4.86 7.76 -6.44
CA LEU A 29 4.58 9.07 -5.84
C LEU A 29 5.23 10.20 -6.65
N ALA A 30 6.48 10.04 -7.05
CA ALA A 30 7.18 11.05 -7.87
C ALA A 30 6.46 11.31 -9.21
N GLU A 31 5.84 10.30 -9.82
CA GLU A 31 5.04 10.45 -11.05
C GLU A 31 3.82 11.37 -10.87
N VAL A 32 3.17 11.31 -9.72
CA VAL A 32 1.96 12.12 -9.46
C VAL A 32 2.26 13.46 -8.80
N THR A 33 3.36 13.57 -8.08
CA THR A 33 3.78 14.80 -7.37
C THR A 33 4.65 15.73 -8.23
N GLY A 34 5.44 15.16 -9.14
CA GLY A 34 6.48 15.90 -9.86
C GLY A 34 7.50 16.52 -8.91
N SER A 35 7.92 17.74 -9.21
CA SER A 35 8.84 18.53 -8.37
C SER A 35 8.17 19.32 -7.25
N ARG A 36 6.83 19.26 -7.12
CA ARG A 36 6.07 20.04 -6.15
C ARG A 36 6.35 19.60 -4.71
N ARG A 37 6.37 20.57 -3.79
CA ARG A 37 6.61 20.36 -2.34
C ARG A 37 5.59 21.07 -1.45
N ASP A 38 4.57 21.65 -2.04
CA ASP A 38 3.48 22.42 -1.41
C ASP A 38 2.14 21.67 -1.41
N LEU A 39 2.18 20.34 -1.62
CA LEU A 39 1.02 19.51 -1.82
C LEU A 39 0.25 19.24 -0.53
N HIS A 40 -1.06 19.05 -0.66
CA HIS A 40 -1.89 18.40 0.35
C HIS A 40 -2.04 16.93 -0.01
N LEU A 41 -1.56 16.05 0.87
CA LEU A 41 -1.55 14.59 0.64
C LEU A 41 -2.38 13.89 1.71
N LEU A 42 -3.04 12.80 1.33
CA LEU A 42 -3.80 11.95 2.24
C LEU A 42 -3.35 10.49 2.11
N ASP A 43 -3.08 9.84 3.23
CA ASP A 43 -2.82 8.40 3.31
C ASP A 43 -4.02 7.68 3.92
N CYS A 44 -4.72 6.89 3.12
CA CYS A 44 -5.91 6.15 3.49
C CYS A 44 -5.51 4.78 4.04
N GLY A 45 -5.69 4.57 5.36
CA GLY A 45 -5.20 3.40 6.07
C GLY A 45 -3.72 3.55 6.43
N CYS A 46 -3.36 4.66 7.08
CA CYS A 46 -1.98 5.03 7.36
C CYS A 46 -1.28 4.17 8.44
N GLY A 47 -2.01 3.31 9.14
CA GLY A 47 -1.47 2.42 10.17
C GLY A 47 -0.62 3.15 11.22
N THR A 48 0.65 2.77 11.33
CA THR A 48 1.63 3.37 12.25
C THR A 48 2.08 4.78 11.83
N GLY A 49 1.76 5.21 10.61
CA GLY A 49 2.18 6.49 10.03
C GLY A 49 3.59 6.48 9.42
N HIS A 50 4.27 5.34 9.35
CA HIS A 50 5.64 5.29 8.84
C HIS A 50 5.74 5.78 7.37
N ASN A 51 4.86 5.30 6.49
CA ASN A 51 4.83 5.76 5.09
C ASN A 51 4.37 7.22 4.98
N LEU A 52 3.42 7.65 5.81
CA LEU A 52 3.02 9.04 5.90
C LEU A 52 4.22 9.96 6.20
N ALA A 53 5.04 9.59 7.19
CA ALA A 53 6.23 10.34 7.60
C ALA A 53 7.35 10.30 6.55
N THR A 54 7.64 9.12 6.00
CA THR A 54 8.86 8.90 5.19
C THR A 54 8.64 9.13 3.70
N LEU A 55 7.43 8.85 3.19
CA LEU A 55 7.13 8.95 1.76
C LEU A 55 6.33 10.21 1.40
N LEU A 56 5.33 10.61 2.21
CA LEU A 56 4.42 11.68 1.83
C LEU A 56 4.88 13.06 2.33
N ARG A 57 5.29 13.18 3.60
CA ARG A 57 5.72 14.48 4.18
C ARG A 57 6.80 15.23 3.38
N PRO A 58 7.73 14.58 2.67
CA PRO A 58 8.68 15.28 1.81
C PRO A 58 8.03 16.10 0.68
N TYR A 59 6.78 15.85 0.34
CA TYR A 59 6.06 16.54 -0.74
C TYR A 59 5.10 17.63 -0.24
N GLY A 60 4.92 17.77 1.08
CA GLY A 60 4.05 18.83 1.61
C GLY A 60 3.31 18.44 2.88
N ARG A 61 2.09 18.96 3.04
CA ARG A 61 1.24 18.69 4.19
C ARG A 61 0.53 17.35 4.02
N ALA A 62 1.00 16.34 4.75
CA ALA A 62 0.46 14.98 4.68
C ALA A 62 -0.43 14.69 5.90
N PHE A 63 -1.62 14.18 5.63
CA PHE A 63 -2.63 13.74 6.59
C PHE A 63 -2.86 12.25 6.44
N GLY A 64 -3.29 11.57 7.51
CA GLY A 64 -3.62 10.16 7.44
C GLY A 64 -4.91 9.85 8.19
N PHE A 65 -5.50 8.71 7.87
CA PHE A 65 -6.52 8.11 8.72
C PHE A 65 -6.39 6.59 8.71
N ASP A 66 -6.86 5.98 9.79
CA ASP A 66 -6.93 4.53 9.94
C ASP A 66 -8.11 4.15 10.83
N VAL A 67 -8.56 2.91 10.78
CA VAL A 67 -9.59 2.39 11.69
C VAL A 67 -9.00 1.90 13.01
N THR A 68 -7.70 1.59 13.04
CA THR A 68 -7.00 0.95 14.15
C THR A 68 -6.50 1.95 15.20
N PRO A 69 -6.97 1.86 16.45
CA PRO A 69 -6.52 2.76 17.51
C PRO A 69 -5.02 2.67 17.80
N GLY A 70 -4.45 1.46 17.85
CA GLY A 70 -3.04 1.25 18.18
C GLY A 70 -2.07 1.86 17.16
N GLY A 71 -2.39 1.74 15.85
CA GLY A 71 -1.63 2.40 14.80
C GLY A 71 -1.66 3.92 14.93
N LEU A 72 -2.86 4.48 15.14
CA LEU A 72 -3.06 5.93 15.30
C LEU A 72 -2.37 6.51 16.53
N LEU A 73 -2.31 5.77 17.64
CA LEU A 73 -1.57 6.20 18.84
C LEU A 73 -0.08 6.39 18.51
N ARG A 74 0.53 5.46 17.76
CA ARG A 74 1.93 5.56 17.32
C ARG A 74 2.13 6.74 16.37
N ALA A 75 1.26 6.89 15.38
CA ALA A 75 1.32 7.99 14.43
C ALA A 75 1.21 9.35 15.14
N ARG A 76 0.31 9.49 16.11
CA ARG A 76 0.18 10.72 16.92
C ARG A 76 1.41 10.98 17.79
N ALA A 77 1.97 9.95 18.42
CA ALA A 77 3.21 10.06 19.20
C ALA A 77 4.38 10.53 18.33
N ALA A 78 4.37 10.22 17.02
CA ALA A 78 5.33 10.74 16.04
C ALA A 78 4.97 12.14 15.49
N GLY A 79 3.97 12.82 16.06
CA GLY A 79 3.56 14.18 15.66
C GLY A 79 2.87 14.22 14.29
N LEU A 80 2.24 13.13 13.85
CA LEU A 80 1.55 13.08 12.56
C LEU A 80 0.07 13.48 12.71
N PRO A 81 -0.48 14.29 11.78
CA PRO A 81 -1.89 14.67 11.77
C PRO A 81 -2.74 13.51 11.26
N VAL A 82 -3.27 12.71 12.17
CA VAL A 82 -4.06 11.52 11.85
C VAL A 82 -5.42 11.51 12.55
N ALA A 83 -6.43 10.96 11.88
CA ALA A 83 -7.79 10.78 12.38
C ALA A 83 -8.19 9.30 12.38
N ARG A 84 -9.17 8.94 13.21
CA ARG A 84 -9.81 7.64 13.12
C ARG A 84 -11.00 7.73 12.16
N ALA A 85 -10.97 6.98 11.08
CA ALA A 85 -12.04 6.99 10.08
C ALA A 85 -12.02 5.69 9.24
N ASN A 86 -13.11 5.48 8.49
CA ASN A 86 -13.27 4.38 7.55
C ASN A 86 -13.19 4.92 6.10
N MET A 87 -12.71 4.10 5.18
CA MET A 87 -12.62 4.43 3.76
C MET A 87 -13.96 4.61 3.06
N SER A 88 -15.05 4.07 3.61
CA SER A 88 -16.42 4.28 3.09
C SER A 88 -17.00 5.65 3.45
N ALA A 89 -16.33 6.42 4.34
CA ALA A 89 -16.75 7.78 4.75
C ALA A 89 -15.49 8.57 5.14
N ILE A 90 -14.77 9.07 4.15
CA ILE A 90 -13.53 9.82 4.37
C ILE A 90 -13.86 11.20 4.98
N PRO A 91 -13.32 11.57 6.17
CA PRO A 91 -13.75 12.73 6.95
C PRO A 91 -13.13 14.04 6.45
N PHE A 92 -13.06 14.20 5.14
CA PHE A 92 -12.52 15.40 4.50
C PHE A 92 -13.46 15.89 3.40
N GLN A 93 -13.40 17.20 3.13
CA GLN A 93 -14.18 17.84 2.06
C GLN A 93 -13.73 17.32 0.68
N SER A 94 -14.65 17.42 -0.28
CA SER A 94 -14.38 17.13 -1.70
C SER A 94 -13.28 18.03 -2.24
N SER A 95 -12.48 17.51 -3.17
CA SER A 95 -11.43 18.25 -3.88
C SER A 95 -10.42 18.93 -2.95
N ARG A 96 -10.04 18.25 -1.86
CA ARG A 96 -9.13 18.79 -0.84
C ARG A 96 -7.67 18.42 -1.10
N PHE A 97 -7.39 17.25 -1.66
CA PHE A 97 -6.05 16.70 -1.75
C PHE A 97 -5.52 16.69 -3.18
N ASP A 98 -4.24 17.03 -3.32
CA ASP A 98 -3.49 16.93 -4.58
C ASP A 98 -3.09 15.49 -4.88
N VAL A 99 -2.82 14.70 -3.83
CA VAL A 99 -2.46 13.29 -3.93
C VAL A 99 -3.14 12.50 -2.82
N VAL A 100 -3.67 11.33 -3.18
CA VAL A 100 -4.18 10.33 -2.23
C VAL A 100 -3.41 9.03 -2.42
N THR A 101 -3.05 8.39 -1.31
CA THR A 101 -2.44 7.06 -1.28
C THR A 101 -3.29 6.09 -0.47
N SER A 102 -3.20 4.79 -0.80
CA SER A 102 -3.75 3.71 -0.01
C SER A 102 -2.87 2.48 -0.20
N PHE A 103 -2.13 2.09 0.83
CA PHE A 103 -1.10 1.06 0.73
C PHE A 103 -1.52 -0.20 1.50
N ASP A 104 -1.85 -1.26 0.75
CA ASP A 104 -2.25 -2.57 1.26
C ASP A 104 -3.44 -2.53 2.25
N VAL A 105 -4.47 -1.72 1.91
CA VAL A 105 -5.69 -1.53 2.69
C VAL A 105 -6.93 -2.05 1.97
N MET A 106 -7.00 -1.89 0.65
CA MET A 106 -8.19 -2.21 -0.16
C MET A 106 -8.67 -3.65 0.01
N GLN A 107 -7.77 -4.61 0.29
CA GLN A 107 -8.13 -6.01 0.52
C GLN A 107 -9.01 -6.24 1.76
N TYR A 108 -9.08 -5.26 2.67
CA TYR A 108 -9.90 -5.31 3.89
C TYR A 108 -11.22 -4.55 3.77
N VAL A 109 -11.45 -3.88 2.66
CA VAL A 109 -12.62 -3.03 2.45
C VAL A 109 -13.73 -3.84 1.78
N GLU A 110 -14.92 -3.91 2.41
CA GLU A 110 -16.04 -4.69 1.88
C GLU A 110 -16.59 -4.09 0.57
N ASP A 111 -16.91 -2.80 0.56
CA ASP A 111 -17.33 -2.07 -0.63
C ASP A 111 -16.16 -1.25 -1.19
N ASP A 112 -15.32 -1.92 -2.00
CA ASP A 112 -14.16 -1.30 -2.61
C ASP A 112 -14.51 -0.25 -3.67
N TYR A 113 -15.71 -0.34 -4.26
CA TYR A 113 -16.19 0.64 -5.22
C TYR A 113 -16.61 1.95 -4.53
N ALA A 114 -17.37 1.85 -3.42
CA ALA A 114 -17.71 3.02 -2.61
C ALA A 114 -16.47 3.69 -2.03
N ALA A 115 -15.50 2.92 -1.53
CA ALA A 115 -14.24 3.44 -1.03
C ALA A 115 -13.44 4.18 -2.12
N MET A 116 -13.39 3.64 -3.35
CA MET A 116 -12.70 4.29 -4.45
C MET A 116 -13.41 5.57 -4.90
N LYS A 117 -14.74 5.62 -4.84
CA LYS A 117 -15.51 6.87 -5.06
C LYS A 117 -15.21 7.94 -4.00
N GLU A 118 -15.10 7.56 -2.73
CA GLU A 118 -14.71 8.49 -1.66
C GLU A 118 -13.28 9.03 -1.87
N ILE A 119 -12.34 8.18 -2.27
CA ILE A 119 -10.99 8.61 -2.68
C ILE A 119 -11.07 9.63 -3.84
N ALA A 120 -11.84 9.31 -4.88
CA ALA A 120 -12.03 10.22 -6.00
C ALA A 120 -12.70 11.53 -5.57
N ARG A 121 -13.67 11.48 -4.64
CA ARG A 121 -14.35 12.66 -4.12
C ARG A 121 -13.39 13.64 -3.46
N VAL A 122 -12.48 13.15 -2.61
CA VAL A 122 -11.55 14.01 -1.87
C VAL A 122 -10.34 14.47 -2.69
N LEU A 123 -10.03 13.79 -3.81
CA LEU A 123 -9.02 14.24 -4.78
C LEU A 123 -9.52 15.48 -5.53
N LYS A 124 -8.63 16.43 -5.74
CA LYS A 124 -8.83 17.56 -6.67
C LYS A 124 -8.92 17.05 -8.11
N PRO A 125 -9.62 17.78 -9.03
CA PRO A 125 -9.45 17.53 -10.46
C PRO A 125 -7.96 17.54 -10.85
N GLY A 126 -7.52 16.57 -11.65
CA GLY A 126 -6.11 16.38 -11.99
C GLY A 126 -5.25 15.80 -10.86
N GLY A 127 -5.81 15.58 -9.66
CA GLY A 127 -5.10 15.01 -8.52
C GLY A 127 -4.65 13.57 -8.75
N GLY A 128 -3.54 13.19 -8.12
CA GLY A 128 -2.90 11.88 -8.29
C GLY A 128 -3.34 10.84 -7.27
N LEU A 129 -3.47 9.60 -7.71
CA LEU A 129 -3.74 8.44 -6.87
C LEU A 129 -2.60 7.43 -6.98
N VAL A 130 -2.14 6.89 -5.83
CA VAL A 130 -1.26 5.72 -5.78
C VAL A 130 -1.85 4.70 -4.82
N VAL A 131 -2.22 3.54 -5.34
CA VAL A 131 -2.81 2.45 -4.55
C VAL A 131 -2.00 1.18 -4.72
N THR A 132 -1.78 0.46 -3.60
CA THR A 132 -1.39 -0.95 -3.62
C THR A 132 -2.42 -1.81 -2.92
N ALA A 133 -2.54 -3.05 -3.34
CA ALA A 133 -3.39 -4.04 -2.69
C ALA A 133 -2.83 -5.45 -2.89
N ALA A 134 -3.11 -6.34 -1.94
CA ALA A 134 -2.76 -7.75 -2.05
C ALA A 134 -3.37 -8.36 -3.31
N SER A 135 -2.55 -9.10 -4.08
CA SER A 135 -2.97 -9.69 -5.35
C SER A 135 -3.04 -11.21 -5.28
N LEU A 136 -3.80 -11.78 -6.21
CA LEU A 136 -3.90 -13.20 -6.53
C LEU A 136 -4.29 -14.10 -5.36
N ASN A 137 -5.48 -14.65 -5.42
CA ASN A 137 -6.06 -15.52 -4.38
C ASN A 137 -5.19 -16.76 -4.04
N VAL A 138 -4.36 -17.23 -4.97
CA VAL A 138 -3.43 -18.34 -4.75
C VAL A 138 -2.44 -18.10 -3.61
N LEU A 139 -2.15 -16.82 -3.30
CA LEU A 139 -1.29 -16.43 -2.18
C LEU A 139 -2.03 -16.22 -0.87
N ARG A 140 -3.37 -16.38 -0.83
CA ARG A 140 -4.15 -16.22 0.40
C ARG A 140 -3.65 -17.22 1.45
N GLY A 141 -3.25 -16.73 2.60
CA GLY A 141 -2.66 -17.59 3.64
C GLY A 141 -2.63 -16.93 5.01
N GLY A 142 -1.96 -17.58 5.95
CA GLY A 142 -1.89 -17.45 7.38
C GLY A 142 -2.10 -16.14 8.13
N HIS A 143 -1.85 -14.98 7.56
CA HIS A 143 -2.18 -13.70 8.22
C HIS A 143 -3.69 -13.40 8.22
N ALA A 144 -4.50 -14.17 7.47
CA ALA A 144 -5.95 -14.03 7.40
C ALA A 144 -6.68 -14.31 8.73
N GLY A 145 -5.99 -14.88 9.73
CA GLY A 145 -6.60 -15.21 11.03
C GLY A 145 -6.83 -14.00 11.94
N THR A 146 -6.03 -12.94 11.80
CA THR A 146 -6.09 -11.77 12.69
C THR A 146 -6.88 -10.62 12.07
N TRP A 147 -6.92 -10.55 10.73
CA TRP A 147 -7.74 -9.62 9.96
C TRP A 147 -8.09 -10.27 8.63
N PRO A 148 -9.32 -10.76 8.48
CA PRO A 148 -9.71 -11.48 7.28
C PRO A 148 -9.68 -10.56 6.06
N GLU A 149 -8.80 -10.87 5.12
CA GLU A 149 -8.87 -10.25 3.79
C GLU A 149 -10.22 -10.60 3.15
N VAL A 150 -10.99 -9.58 2.79
CA VAL A 150 -12.26 -9.76 2.08
C VAL A 150 -11.99 -10.29 0.67
N ARG A 151 -10.98 -9.70 0.00
CA ARG A 151 -10.60 -10.09 -1.37
C ARG A 151 -9.13 -9.81 -1.66
N ARG A 152 -8.66 -10.39 -2.77
CA ARG A 152 -7.39 -10.04 -3.41
C ARG A 152 -7.64 -9.55 -4.82
N TYR A 153 -6.75 -8.72 -5.34
CA TYR A 153 -6.97 -7.98 -6.57
C TYR A 153 -6.24 -8.61 -7.75
N THR A 154 -6.90 -8.60 -8.90
CA THR A 154 -6.26 -8.70 -10.21
C THR A 154 -6.08 -7.30 -10.78
N ALA A 155 -5.18 -7.16 -11.75
CA ALA A 155 -4.99 -5.90 -12.49
C ALA A 155 -6.30 -5.41 -13.10
N GLY A 156 -7.09 -6.32 -13.71
CA GLY A 156 -8.39 -5.98 -14.31
C GLY A 156 -9.39 -5.43 -13.31
N ARG A 157 -9.55 -6.08 -12.12
CA ARG A 157 -10.46 -5.55 -11.09
C ARG A 157 -10.00 -4.19 -10.57
N MET A 158 -8.71 -4.04 -10.29
CA MET A 158 -8.18 -2.76 -9.78
C MET A 158 -8.41 -1.64 -10.81
N ARG A 159 -8.16 -1.89 -12.09
CA ARG A 159 -8.49 -0.95 -13.17
C ARG A 159 -9.97 -0.58 -13.17
N SER A 160 -10.85 -1.58 -13.13
CA SER A 160 -12.31 -1.38 -13.19
C SER A 160 -12.83 -0.47 -12.06
N ILE A 161 -12.37 -0.67 -10.80
CA ILE A 161 -12.84 0.17 -9.67
C ILE A 161 -12.27 1.59 -9.75
N VAL A 162 -11.05 1.77 -10.22
CA VAL A 162 -10.41 3.10 -10.37
C VAL A 162 -11.09 3.89 -11.49
N GLU A 163 -11.26 3.29 -12.68
CA GLU A 163 -11.89 3.95 -13.83
C GLU A 163 -13.38 4.18 -13.57
N GLY A 164 -14.08 3.24 -12.93
CA GLY A 164 -15.47 3.39 -12.51
C GLY A 164 -15.71 4.47 -11.45
N ALA A 165 -14.68 4.94 -10.77
CA ALA A 165 -14.72 6.07 -9.84
C ALA A 165 -14.40 7.42 -10.53
N GLY A 166 -14.21 7.47 -11.85
CA GLY A 166 -13.94 8.70 -12.61
C GLY A 166 -12.46 9.10 -12.60
N MET A 167 -11.56 8.11 -12.60
CA MET A 167 -10.13 8.35 -12.67
C MET A 167 -9.51 7.61 -13.87
N THR A 168 -8.45 8.15 -14.44
CA THR A 168 -7.71 7.53 -15.54
C THR A 168 -6.48 6.81 -15.01
N VAL A 169 -6.38 5.50 -15.27
CA VAL A 169 -5.22 4.69 -14.92
C VAL A 169 -4.05 5.02 -15.84
N GLN A 170 -2.97 5.54 -15.27
CA GLN A 170 -1.74 5.89 -16.00
C GLN A 170 -0.75 4.71 -16.01
N ARG A 171 -0.64 4.00 -14.89
CA ARG A 171 0.21 2.82 -14.74
C ARG A 171 -0.45 1.78 -13.86
N LEU A 172 -0.29 0.52 -14.25
CA LEU A 172 -0.74 -0.63 -13.50
C LEU A 172 0.26 -1.76 -13.68
N THR A 173 0.75 -2.32 -12.57
CA THR A 173 1.76 -3.39 -12.57
C THR A 173 1.62 -4.23 -11.31
N TYR A 174 2.14 -5.46 -11.35
CA TYR A 174 2.33 -6.23 -10.13
C TYR A 174 3.68 -5.91 -9.50
N LEU A 175 3.78 -6.12 -8.18
CA LEU A 175 4.98 -5.94 -7.36
C LEU A 175 5.40 -7.28 -6.78
N PHE A 176 6.69 -7.40 -6.43
CA PHE A 176 7.31 -8.60 -5.87
C PHE A 176 7.23 -9.80 -6.82
N ALA A 177 7.29 -9.55 -8.12
CA ALA A 177 7.22 -10.57 -9.17
C ALA A 177 8.40 -11.57 -9.07
N THR A 178 9.59 -11.08 -8.73
CA THR A 178 10.80 -11.92 -8.56
C THR A 178 10.69 -12.88 -7.37
N LEU A 179 9.98 -12.47 -6.32
CA LEU A 179 9.76 -13.31 -5.13
C LEU A 179 8.51 -14.19 -5.25
N PHE A 180 7.66 -13.92 -6.22
CA PHE A 180 6.37 -14.60 -6.38
C PHE A 180 6.48 -16.12 -6.52
N PRO A 181 7.40 -16.71 -7.32
CA PRO A 181 7.55 -18.16 -7.40
C PRO A 181 7.95 -18.80 -6.07
N ALA A 182 8.86 -18.16 -5.32
CA ALA A 182 9.27 -18.65 -4.00
C ALA A 182 8.11 -18.57 -2.99
N MET A 183 7.32 -17.50 -3.03
CA MET A 183 6.12 -17.38 -2.19
C MET A 183 5.08 -18.46 -2.51
N LEU A 184 4.87 -18.78 -3.79
CA LEU A 184 3.99 -19.87 -4.21
C LEU A 184 4.49 -21.21 -3.67
N ALA A 185 5.78 -21.51 -3.78
CA ALA A 185 6.38 -22.73 -3.28
C ALA A 185 6.20 -22.86 -1.76
N VAL A 186 6.52 -21.78 -1.01
CA VAL A 186 6.32 -21.75 0.44
C VAL A 186 4.85 -21.97 0.81
N ARG A 187 3.90 -21.33 0.11
CA ARG A 187 2.46 -21.52 0.37
C ARG A 187 1.98 -22.93 0.03
N ALA A 188 2.50 -23.52 -1.05
CA ALA A 188 2.15 -24.90 -1.41
C ALA A 188 2.62 -25.92 -0.36
N LEU A 189 3.84 -25.71 0.18
CA LEU A 189 4.42 -26.58 1.20
C LEU A 189 3.78 -26.39 2.58
N ASN A 190 3.37 -25.17 2.91
CA ASN A 190 2.90 -24.80 4.26
C ASN A 190 1.37 -24.69 4.37
N ARG A 191 0.60 -25.33 3.47
CA ARG A 191 -0.87 -25.27 3.49
C ARG A 191 -1.52 -25.75 4.78
N ALA A 192 -0.85 -26.67 5.49
CA ALA A 192 -1.32 -27.24 6.76
C ALA A 192 -0.69 -26.60 8.01
N THR A 193 0.21 -25.65 7.85
CA THR A 193 0.93 -25.05 8.98
C THR A 193 0.18 -23.81 9.50
N PRO A 194 -0.03 -23.68 10.83
CA PRO A 194 -0.64 -22.49 11.40
C PRO A 194 0.15 -21.22 11.03
N PRO A 195 -0.53 -20.05 11.01
CA PRO A 195 0.16 -18.77 10.83
C PRO A 195 1.28 -18.64 11.86
N SER A 196 2.46 -18.28 11.42
CA SER A 196 3.59 -18.03 12.30
C SER A 196 4.22 -16.68 12.00
N ASP A 197 4.79 -16.05 13.02
CA ASP A 197 5.42 -14.71 12.93
C ASP A 197 6.75 -14.73 12.17
N TRP A 198 7.15 -15.87 11.58
CA TRP A 198 8.41 -15.99 10.87
C TRP A 198 8.55 -15.01 9.70
N GLU A 199 7.43 -14.69 9.03
CA GLU A 199 7.38 -13.71 7.93
C GLU A 199 7.76 -12.30 8.38
N MET A 200 7.61 -12.00 9.67
CA MET A 200 8.00 -10.71 10.27
C MET A 200 9.42 -10.72 10.86
N ARG A 201 10.14 -11.84 10.80
CA ARG A 201 11.53 -11.86 11.24
C ARG A 201 12.44 -11.26 10.19
N VAL A 202 13.26 -10.29 10.60
CA VAL A 202 14.26 -9.70 9.72
C VAL A 202 15.33 -10.77 9.41
N PRO A 203 15.54 -11.13 8.13
CA PRO A 203 16.59 -12.08 7.76
C PRO A 203 17.99 -11.59 8.19
N ALA A 204 18.97 -12.51 8.21
CA ALA A 204 20.37 -12.14 8.44
C ALA A 204 20.80 -11.02 7.48
N ALA A 205 21.62 -10.10 7.95
CA ALA A 205 21.96 -8.86 7.26
C ALA A 205 22.34 -9.03 5.76
N PRO A 206 23.19 -10.02 5.38
CA PRO A 206 23.53 -10.18 3.95
C PRO A 206 22.32 -10.63 3.10
N ILE A 207 21.46 -11.51 3.64
CA ILE A 207 20.26 -11.98 2.95
C ILE A 207 19.25 -10.84 2.79
N ASN A 208 19.03 -10.08 3.88
CA ASN A 208 18.13 -8.94 3.87
C ASN A 208 18.59 -7.86 2.88
N ALA A 209 19.88 -7.61 2.79
CA ALA A 209 20.48 -6.68 1.82
C ALA A 209 20.32 -7.19 0.38
N ALA A 210 20.61 -8.46 0.11
CA ALA A 210 20.48 -9.08 -1.21
C ALA A 210 19.02 -9.04 -1.69
N LEU A 211 18.04 -9.41 -0.86
CA LEU A 211 16.62 -9.34 -1.19
C LEU A 211 16.16 -7.89 -1.43
N THR A 212 16.65 -6.93 -0.63
CA THR A 212 16.36 -5.51 -0.86
C THR A 212 16.92 -5.03 -2.21
N TRP A 213 18.11 -5.49 -2.58
CA TRP A 213 18.72 -5.17 -3.86
C TRP A 213 17.93 -5.75 -5.04
N VAL A 214 17.54 -7.03 -4.98
CA VAL A 214 16.68 -7.68 -5.98
C VAL A 214 15.40 -6.88 -6.21
N LEU A 215 14.71 -6.48 -5.13
CA LEU A 215 13.49 -5.68 -5.21
C LEU A 215 13.75 -4.26 -5.76
N SER A 216 14.95 -3.70 -5.54
CA SER A 216 15.33 -2.42 -6.12
C SER A 216 15.50 -2.51 -7.64
N VAL A 217 16.10 -3.60 -8.12
CA VAL A 217 16.25 -3.89 -9.57
C VAL A 217 14.86 -4.12 -10.19
N GLU A 218 14.02 -4.95 -9.55
CA GLU A 218 12.65 -5.19 -10.02
C GLU A 218 11.86 -3.86 -10.10
N SER A 219 11.97 -3.01 -9.09
CA SER A 219 11.32 -1.70 -9.10
C SER A 219 11.76 -0.85 -10.29
N ALA A 220 13.04 -0.83 -10.62
CA ALA A 220 13.56 -0.08 -11.77
C ALA A 220 13.00 -0.62 -13.10
N ILE A 221 12.90 -1.94 -13.25
CA ILE A 221 12.34 -2.60 -14.44
C ILE A 221 10.83 -2.35 -14.54
N SER A 222 10.09 -2.52 -13.45
CA SER A 222 8.62 -2.42 -13.39
C SER A 222 8.09 -1.02 -13.73
N ARG A 223 8.94 -0.01 -13.68
CA ARG A 223 8.60 1.35 -14.15
C ARG A 223 8.44 1.44 -15.66
N ARG A 224 9.09 0.56 -16.42
CA ARG A 224 9.08 0.55 -17.89
C ARG A 224 8.30 -0.62 -18.45
N ILE A 225 8.38 -1.77 -17.80
CA ILE A 225 7.76 -3.03 -18.25
C ILE A 225 6.83 -3.50 -17.15
N PRO A 226 5.50 -3.49 -17.36
CA PRO A 226 4.56 -3.99 -16.37
C PRO A 226 4.82 -5.48 -16.07
N MET A 227 4.89 -5.82 -14.78
CA MET A 227 5.04 -7.21 -14.34
C MET A 227 3.72 -7.94 -14.51
N PRO A 228 3.73 -9.18 -15.06
CA PRO A 228 2.51 -9.93 -15.36
C PRO A 228 1.87 -10.58 -14.12
N ALA A 229 2.64 -10.80 -13.05
CA ALA A 229 2.19 -11.39 -11.80
C ALA A 229 3.06 -10.92 -10.63
N GLY A 230 2.55 -11.02 -9.41
CA GLY A 230 3.25 -10.65 -8.18
C GLY A 230 2.34 -10.76 -6.97
N SER A 231 2.83 -10.47 -5.78
CA SER A 231 2.04 -10.60 -4.54
C SER A 231 1.18 -9.38 -4.22
N SER A 232 1.48 -8.23 -4.83
CA SER A 232 0.67 -7.00 -4.72
C SER A 232 0.47 -6.40 -6.11
N VAL A 233 -0.62 -5.67 -6.30
CA VAL A 233 -0.88 -4.85 -7.49
C VAL A 233 -0.65 -3.38 -7.13
N LEU A 234 0.00 -2.62 -8.00
CA LEU A 234 0.17 -1.17 -7.90
C LEU A 234 -0.58 -0.48 -9.04
N VAL A 235 -1.34 0.53 -8.68
CA VAL A 235 -1.98 1.44 -9.63
C VAL A 235 -1.52 2.88 -9.38
N VAL A 236 -1.26 3.59 -10.45
CA VAL A 236 -1.08 5.05 -10.50
C VAL A 236 -2.17 5.61 -11.41
N ALA A 237 -2.94 6.57 -10.91
CA ALA A 237 -4.04 7.15 -11.66
C ALA A 237 -4.16 8.66 -11.42
N ARG A 238 -4.96 9.33 -12.25
CA ARG A 238 -5.34 10.74 -12.06
C ARG A 238 -6.86 10.91 -12.15
N LYS A 239 -7.39 11.78 -11.30
CA LYS A 239 -8.78 12.19 -11.40
C LYS A 239 -8.98 13.05 -12.65
N ILE A 240 -10.02 12.72 -13.40
CA ILE A 240 -10.48 13.50 -14.56
C ILE A 240 -11.03 14.84 -14.10
#